data_b1fdf5f764ec2d0274c5c80a8b18a76e
#
_entry.id   b1fdf5f764ec2d0274c5c80a8b18a76e
#
_cell.length_a   1.000
_cell.length_b   1.000
_cell.length_c   1.000
_cell.angle_alpha   90.00
_cell.angle_beta   90.00
_cell.angle_gamma   90.00
#
_symmetry.space_group_name_H-M   'P 1'
#
loop_
_entity.id
_entity.type
_entity.pdbx_description
1 polymer ?
#
loop_
_entity_poly.entity_id
_entity_poly.type
_entity_poly.pdbx_seq_one_letter_code
_entity_poly.pdbx_strand_id
1 'polypeptide(L)'
;FDTPAHIYDHPANLFVATFIGSPKMNLTDVTLEKKGNTYYVKNDDLNFAVPAGKVNASFDQYVGKTVTLGIRPEDLHIEKIMVDTYPDAVFSATLDLVENTGSEMNLYFNYHGTDMILKTPSRFDYKDGDKISMAIDKNKIHLFDKETEKAIS
;
A
#
# COMPACT_ATOMS: atom_id res chain seq x y z
N PHE A 1 19.26 -4.73 -17.22
CA PHE A 1 17.98 -4.68 -17.92
C PHE A 1 17.12 -5.84 -17.47
N ASP A 2 15.99 -5.56 -16.88
CA ASP A 2 15.20 -6.57 -16.22
C ASP A 2 13.91 -6.90 -16.98
N THR A 3 13.29 -8.07 -16.67
CA THR A 3 12.02 -8.44 -17.27
C THR A 3 10.90 -7.54 -16.76
N PRO A 4 9.83 -7.31 -17.55
CA PRO A 4 8.69 -6.52 -17.07
C PRO A 4 8.09 -7.05 -15.77
N ALA A 5 8.00 -8.37 -15.57
CA ALA A 5 7.47 -8.96 -14.36
C ALA A 5 8.32 -8.61 -13.14
N HIS A 6 9.64 -8.69 -13.26
CA HIS A 6 10.53 -8.35 -12.15
C HIS A 6 10.46 -6.86 -11.81
N ILE A 7 10.42 -5.99 -12.83
CA ILE A 7 10.27 -4.55 -12.63
C ILE A 7 8.96 -4.23 -11.89
N TYR A 8 7.88 -4.92 -12.23
CA TYR A 8 6.58 -4.72 -11.59
C TYR A 8 6.61 -5.13 -10.11
N ASP A 9 7.17 -6.31 -9.80
CA ASP A 9 7.19 -6.87 -8.45
C ASP A 9 8.25 -6.22 -7.56
N HIS A 10 9.33 -5.73 -8.14
CA HIS A 10 10.48 -5.16 -7.41
C HIS A 10 10.92 -3.84 -8.04
N PRO A 11 10.10 -2.78 -7.92
CA PRO A 11 10.44 -1.48 -8.51
C PRO A 11 11.66 -0.88 -7.81
N ALA A 12 12.62 -0.40 -8.59
CA ALA A 12 13.86 0.18 -8.06
C ALA A 12 13.66 1.56 -7.42
N ASN A 13 12.65 2.30 -7.85
CA ASN A 13 12.35 3.64 -7.33
C ASN A 13 10.90 4.01 -7.59
N LEU A 14 10.46 5.18 -7.07
CA LEU A 14 9.09 5.65 -7.25
C LEU A 14 8.71 5.90 -8.70
N PHE A 15 9.65 6.36 -9.52
CA PHE A 15 9.37 6.56 -10.94
C PHE A 15 8.94 5.24 -11.59
N VAL A 16 9.70 4.17 -11.36
CA VAL A 16 9.36 2.83 -11.88
C VAL A 16 8.05 2.34 -11.28
N ALA A 17 7.85 2.50 -9.97
CA ALA A 17 6.64 2.06 -9.27
C ALA A 17 5.38 2.74 -9.82
N THR A 18 5.45 4.04 -10.14
CA THR A 18 4.29 4.78 -10.64
C THR A 18 4.10 4.62 -12.15
N PHE A 19 5.16 4.31 -12.89
CA PHE A 19 5.09 4.19 -14.35
C PHE A 19 4.69 2.79 -14.80
N ILE A 20 5.15 1.76 -14.08
CA ILE A 20 4.84 0.36 -14.40
C ILE A 20 3.58 -0.06 -13.66
N GLY A 21 2.63 -0.55 -14.42
CA GLY A 21 1.33 -0.96 -13.88
C GLY A 21 0.27 0.11 -14.07
N SER A 22 -0.96 -0.34 -14.26
CA SER A 22 -2.12 0.53 -14.45
C SER A 22 -3.29 -0.07 -13.67
N PRO A 23 -3.86 0.68 -12.69
CA PRO A 23 -3.44 2.01 -12.27
C PRO A 23 -2.12 2.00 -11.48
N LYS A 24 -1.53 3.18 -11.33
CA LYS A 24 -0.24 3.34 -10.65
C LYS A 24 -0.33 3.01 -9.15
N MET A 25 0.83 2.77 -8.54
CA MET A 25 0.94 2.46 -7.12
C MET A 25 0.40 3.59 -6.23
N ASN A 26 -0.32 3.23 -5.16
CA ASN A 26 -0.74 4.16 -4.12
C ASN A 26 0.45 4.47 -3.22
N LEU A 27 0.68 5.76 -2.95
CA LEU A 27 1.81 6.22 -2.15
C LEU A 27 1.33 7.06 -0.97
N THR A 28 1.89 6.81 0.21
CA THR A 28 1.62 7.62 1.40
C THR A 28 2.84 7.66 2.31
N ASP A 29 2.98 8.75 3.05
CA ASP A 29 4.08 8.89 3.99
C ASP A 29 3.79 8.15 5.29
N VAL A 30 4.81 7.44 5.79
CA VAL A 30 4.74 6.74 7.07
C VAL A 30 6.07 6.90 7.78
N THR A 31 6.10 6.59 9.08
CA THR A 31 7.33 6.55 9.86
C THR A 31 7.76 5.10 10.03
N LEU A 32 9.05 4.83 9.85
CA LEU A 32 9.63 3.53 10.15
C LEU A 32 10.11 3.52 11.59
N GLU A 33 9.64 2.58 12.38
CA GLU A 33 10.02 2.41 13.78
C GLU A 33 10.59 1.02 14.00
N LYS A 34 11.33 0.84 15.08
CA LYS A 34 11.91 -0.45 15.47
C LYS A 34 11.67 -0.70 16.95
N LYS A 35 11.18 -1.89 17.26
CA LYS A 35 11.03 -2.39 18.64
C LYS A 35 11.64 -3.78 18.71
N GLY A 36 12.70 -3.92 19.52
CA GLY A 36 13.47 -5.16 19.53
C GLY A 36 14.06 -5.42 18.15
N ASN A 37 13.75 -6.54 17.55
CA ASN A 37 14.22 -6.93 16.23
C ASN A 37 13.15 -6.75 15.14
N THR A 38 12.03 -6.11 15.47
CA THR A 38 10.91 -5.96 14.54
C THR A 38 10.80 -4.51 14.10
N TYR A 39 10.62 -4.31 12.79
CA TYR A 39 10.37 -2.99 12.20
C TYR A 39 8.89 -2.80 11.98
N TYR A 40 8.41 -1.57 12.22
CA TYR A 40 7.00 -1.20 12.10
C TYR A 40 6.83 -0.02 11.17
N VAL A 41 5.77 -0.06 10.40
CA VAL A 41 5.30 1.08 9.61
C VAL A 41 4.18 1.73 10.39
N LYS A 42 4.29 3.04 10.64
CA LYS A 42 3.34 3.76 11.49
C LYS A 42 2.90 5.08 10.88
N ASN A 43 1.62 5.37 10.99
CA ASN A 43 1.04 6.71 10.83
C ASN A 43 -0.13 6.85 11.81
N ASP A 44 -1.01 7.83 11.62
CA ASP A 44 -2.13 8.07 12.55
C ASP A 44 -3.12 6.89 12.60
N ASP A 45 -3.27 6.14 11.52
CA ASP A 45 -4.25 5.07 11.42
C ASP A 45 -3.62 3.68 11.49
N LEU A 46 -2.37 3.55 11.09
CA LEU A 46 -1.71 2.27 10.87
C LEU A 46 -0.52 2.10 11.82
N ASN A 47 -0.34 0.88 12.29
CA ASN A 47 0.86 0.50 13.04
C ASN A 47 1.01 -1.01 12.90
N PHE A 48 1.74 -1.44 11.86
CA PHE A 48 1.90 -2.86 11.60
C PHE A 48 3.36 -3.24 11.40
N ALA A 49 3.66 -4.50 11.71
CA ALA A 49 5.01 -5.04 11.55
C ALA A 49 5.32 -5.30 10.07
N VAL A 50 6.51 -4.89 9.65
CA VAL A 50 7.02 -5.25 8.33
C VAL A 50 7.42 -6.73 8.38
N PRO A 51 6.93 -7.56 7.45
CA PRO A 51 7.31 -8.97 7.40
C PRO A 51 8.83 -9.13 7.30
N ALA A 52 9.38 -10.10 8.03
CA ALA A 52 10.83 -10.31 8.10
C ALA A 52 11.48 -10.49 6.73
N GLY A 53 10.76 -11.11 5.79
CA GLY A 53 11.27 -11.32 4.43
C GLY A 53 11.45 -10.04 3.62
N LYS A 54 10.90 -8.92 4.06
CA LYS A 54 11.04 -7.62 3.41
C LYS A 54 12.11 -6.74 4.04
N VAL A 55 12.59 -7.11 5.21
CA VAL A 55 13.60 -6.34 5.95
C VAL A 55 15.00 -6.65 5.40
N ASN A 56 15.81 -5.61 5.30
CA ASN A 56 17.22 -5.75 4.90
C ASN A 56 18.09 -4.82 5.74
N ALA A 57 19.40 -4.88 5.50
CA ALA A 57 20.38 -4.13 6.31
C ALA A 57 20.23 -2.61 6.21
N SER A 58 19.59 -2.09 5.17
CA SER A 58 19.41 -0.64 5.01
C SER A 58 18.33 -0.06 5.92
N PHE A 59 17.48 -0.90 6.52
CA PHE A 59 16.36 -0.42 7.35
C PHE A 59 16.83 0.39 8.55
N ASP A 60 17.94 0.03 9.19
CA ASP A 60 18.38 0.71 10.40
C ASP A 60 18.65 2.20 10.20
N GLN A 61 19.09 2.60 9.02
CA GLN A 61 19.34 4.01 8.72
C GLN A 61 18.07 4.84 8.56
N TYR A 62 16.90 4.18 8.42
CA TYR A 62 15.62 4.84 8.26
C TYR A 62 14.76 4.85 9.52
N VAL A 63 15.20 4.21 10.59
CA VAL A 63 14.45 4.16 11.84
C VAL A 63 14.25 5.58 12.38
N GLY A 64 12.99 5.92 12.69
CA GLY A 64 12.60 7.25 13.15
C GLY A 64 12.39 8.25 12.03
N LYS A 65 12.58 7.85 10.78
CA LYS A 65 12.44 8.72 9.61
C LYS A 65 11.13 8.47 8.87
N THR A 66 10.68 9.51 8.17
CA THR A 66 9.56 9.38 7.23
C THR A 66 10.05 8.70 5.96
N VAL A 67 9.34 7.66 5.56
CA VAL A 67 9.56 6.94 4.30
C VAL A 67 8.26 6.91 3.51
N THR A 68 8.32 6.56 2.24
CA THR A 68 7.13 6.42 1.42
C THR A 68 6.70 4.96 1.38
N LEU A 69 5.46 4.70 1.78
CA LEU A 69 4.82 3.39 1.67
C LEU A 69 4.10 3.31 0.34
N GLY A 70 4.40 2.28 -0.44
CA GLY A 70 3.75 2.02 -1.71
C GLY A 70 2.91 0.75 -1.65
N ILE A 71 1.67 0.84 -2.13
CA ILE A 71 0.73 -0.28 -2.17
C ILE A 71 0.02 -0.27 -3.51
N ARG A 72 0.10 -1.37 -4.24
CA ARG A 72 -0.61 -1.47 -5.50
C ARG A 72 -2.12 -1.58 -5.27
N PRO A 73 -2.94 -1.08 -6.19
CA PRO A 73 -4.41 -1.10 -6.02
C PRO A 73 -4.98 -2.49 -5.77
N GLU A 74 -4.41 -3.53 -6.38
CA GLU A 74 -4.85 -4.91 -6.21
C GLU A 74 -4.40 -5.54 -4.89
N ASP A 75 -3.50 -4.88 -4.15
CA ASP A 75 -2.99 -5.35 -2.87
C ASP A 75 -3.70 -4.70 -1.67
N LEU A 76 -4.72 -3.90 -1.94
CA LEU A 76 -5.71 -3.45 -0.98
C LEU A 76 -6.93 -4.35 -1.09
N HIS A 77 -7.49 -4.77 0.04
CA HIS A 77 -8.57 -5.74 0.08
C HIS A 77 -9.74 -5.27 0.94
N ILE A 78 -10.95 -5.56 0.50
CA ILE A 78 -12.19 -5.21 1.23
C ILE A 78 -12.96 -6.44 1.68
N GLU A 79 -12.52 -7.65 1.30
CA GLU A 79 -13.15 -8.88 1.74
C GLU A 79 -13.00 -9.02 3.25
N LYS A 80 -14.10 -9.40 3.91
CA LYS A 80 -14.14 -9.53 5.37
C LYS A 80 -13.03 -10.44 5.91
N ILE A 81 -12.74 -11.54 5.20
CA ILE A 81 -11.69 -12.45 5.61
C ILE A 81 -10.31 -11.78 5.64
N MET A 82 -10.03 -10.90 4.70
CA MET A 82 -8.76 -10.17 4.64
C MET A 82 -8.69 -9.11 5.74
N VAL A 83 -9.78 -8.38 5.97
CA VAL A 83 -9.88 -7.39 7.04
C VAL A 83 -9.70 -8.04 8.40
N ASP A 84 -10.29 -9.21 8.60
CA ASP A 84 -10.18 -9.96 9.87
C ASP A 84 -8.78 -10.59 10.04
N THR A 85 -8.11 -10.94 8.95
CA THR A 85 -6.80 -11.59 8.97
C THR A 85 -5.67 -10.58 9.30
N TYR A 86 -5.81 -9.34 8.86
CA TYR A 86 -4.78 -8.29 9.03
C TYR A 86 -5.32 -7.09 9.82
N PRO A 87 -5.79 -7.29 11.07
CA PRO A 87 -6.45 -6.21 11.82
C PRO A 87 -5.54 -5.01 12.12
N ASP A 88 -4.22 -5.20 12.16
CA ASP A 88 -3.23 -4.15 12.40
C ASP A 88 -2.92 -3.32 11.14
N ALA A 89 -3.35 -3.81 9.98
CA ALA A 89 -3.12 -3.14 8.69
C ALA A 89 -4.44 -2.74 8.03
N VAL A 90 -5.45 -2.40 8.81
CA VAL A 90 -6.78 -1.99 8.34
C VAL A 90 -6.97 -0.50 8.57
N PHE A 91 -7.49 0.18 7.56
CA PHE A 91 -7.93 1.57 7.67
C PHE A 91 -9.30 1.71 7.02
N SER A 92 -9.99 2.80 7.35
CA SER A 92 -11.29 3.12 6.76
C SER A 92 -11.18 4.32 5.85
N ALA A 93 -11.95 4.32 4.77
CA ALA A 93 -12.00 5.44 3.85
C ALA A 93 -13.41 5.60 3.29
N THR A 94 -13.75 6.84 2.93
CA THR A 94 -15.00 7.16 2.25
C THR A 94 -14.74 7.15 0.75
N LEU A 95 -15.58 6.43 0.01
CA LEU A 95 -15.42 6.30 -1.44
C LEU A 95 -15.88 7.60 -2.12
N ASP A 96 -14.99 8.18 -2.93
CA ASP A 96 -15.30 9.35 -3.75
C ASP A 96 -16.02 8.93 -5.03
N LEU A 97 -15.60 7.81 -5.61
CA LEU A 97 -16.14 7.30 -6.86
C LEU A 97 -16.03 5.78 -6.88
N VAL A 98 -17.07 5.12 -7.36
CA VAL A 98 -17.07 3.68 -7.61
C VAL A 98 -17.22 3.49 -9.12
N GLU A 99 -16.24 2.83 -9.73
CA GLU A 99 -16.24 2.54 -11.15
C GLU A 99 -16.34 1.03 -11.36
N ASN A 100 -17.41 0.59 -12.04
CA ASN A 100 -17.60 -0.82 -12.34
C ASN A 100 -17.31 -1.05 -13.82
N THR A 101 -16.27 -1.85 -14.10
CA THR A 101 -15.83 -2.10 -15.48
C THR A 101 -16.37 -3.43 -16.03
N GLY A 102 -17.28 -4.08 -15.29
CA GLY A 102 -17.84 -5.39 -15.65
C GLY A 102 -17.09 -6.54 -14.99
N SER A 103 -15.79 -6.67 -15.23
CA SER A 103 -14.98 -7.74 -14.65
C SER A 103 -14.35 -7.35 -13.31
N GLU A 104 -14.27 -6.04 -13.01
CA GLU A 104 -13.67 -5.55 -11.78
C GLU A 104 -14.26 -4.20 -11.39
N MET A 105 -14.00 -3.80 -10.14
CA MET A 105 -14.37 -2.49 -9.62
C MET A 105 -13.11 -1.72 -9.26
N ASN A 106 -13.14 -0.42 -9.53
CA ASN A 106 -12.14 0.52 -9.03
C ASN A 106 -12.82 1.43 -8.00
N LEU A 107 -12.28 1.46 -6.80
CA LEU A 107 -12.77 2.29 -5.71
C LEU A 107 -11.79 3.43 -5.48
N TYR A 108 -12.24 4.65 -5.69
CA TYR A 108 -11.42 5.85 -5.56
C TYR A 108 -11.69 6.52 -4.23
N PHE A 109 -10.64 6.87 -3.51
CA PHE A 109 -10.75 7.50 -2.21
C PHE A 109 -9.54 8.40 -1.94
N ASN A 110 -9.66 9.29 -0.96
CA ASN A 110 -8.54 10.11 -0.50
C ASN A 110 -8.07 9.58 0.85
N TYR A 111 -6.75 9.43 0.99
CA TYR A 111 -6.13 8.96 2.22
C TYR A 111 -4.98 9.90 2.59
N HIS A 112 -5.14 10.63 3.70
CA HIS A 112 -4.15 11.60 4.19
C HIS A 112 -3.71 12.60 3.12
N GLY A 113 -4.67 13.10 2.33
CA GLY A 113 -4.40 14.09 1.29
C GLY A 113 -3.95 13.53 -0.04
N THR A 114 -3.85 12.22 -0.17
CA THR A 114 -3.41 11.55 -1.41
C THR A 114 -4.57 10.77 -2.01
N ASP A 115 -4.81 10.97 -3.31
CA ASP A 115 -5.82 10.19 -4.03
C ASP A 115 -5.30 8.77 -4.27
N MET A 116 -6.12 7.80 -3.90
CA MET A 116 -5.79 6.38 -4.00
C MET A 116 -6.86 5.59 -4.72
N ILE A 117 -6.51 4.39 -5.16
CA ILE A 117 -7.39 3.47 -5.86
C ILE A 117 -7.24 2.07 -5.27
N LEU A 118 -8.38 1.42 -4.99
CA LEU A 118 -8.45 -0.01 -4.71
C LEU A 118 -9.07 -0.70 -5.91
N LYS A 119 -8.46 -1.79 -6.37
CA LYS A 119 -8.93 -2.57 -7.50
C LYS A 119 -9.33 -3.96 -7.03
N THR A 120 -10.57 -4.38 -7.31
CA THR A 120 -11.11 -5.65 -6.86
C THR A 120 -12.03 -6.27 -7.89
N PRO A 121 -12.23 -7.61 -7.86
CA PRO A 121 -13.26 -8.23 -8.70
C PRO A 121 -14.63 -7.65 -8.41
N SER A 122 -15.46 -7.51 -9.47
CA SER A 122 -16.79 -6.89 -9.37
C SER A 122 -17.79 -7.82 -8.65
N ARG A 123 -17.72 -7.85 -7.31
CA ARG A 123 -18.60 -8.70 -6.48
C ARG A 123 -19.29 -7.94 -5.35
N PHE A 124 -19.10 -6.61 -5.27
CA PHE A 124 -19.60 -5.81 -4.17
C PHE A 124 -20.53 -4.73 -4.68
N ASP A 125 -21.56 -4.43 -3.89
CA ASP A 125 -22.54 -3.38 -4.20
C ASP A 125 -22.22 -2.13 -3.38
N TYR A 126 -21.12 -1.45 -3.75
CA TYR A 126 -20.71 -0.20 -3.13
C TYR A 126 -21.10 0.98 -4.00
N LYS A 127 -21.29 2.12 -3.35
CA LYS A 127 -21.71 3.38 -3.99
C LYS A 127 -20.80 4.52 -3.56
N ASP A 128 -20.80 5.57 -4.36
CA ASP A 128 -20.14 6.82 -4.02
C ASP A 128 -20.63 7.29 -2.64
N GLY A 129 -19.71 7.68 -1.78
CA GLY A 129 -20.01 8.12 -0.42
C GLY A 129 -20.01 7.02 0.64
N ASP A 130 -19.95 5.76 0.28
CA ASP A 130 -19.88 4.67 1.25
C ASP A 130 -18.55 4.72 2.00
N LYS A 131 -18.60 4.43 3.30
CA LYS A 131 -17.39 4.29 4.13
C LYS A 131 -17.09 2.81 4.30
N ILE A 132 -15.89 2.39 3.91
CA ILE A 132 -15.51 0.98 3.95
C ILE A 132 -14.17 0.80 4.66
N SER A 133 -13.96 -0.39 5.21
CA SER A 133 -12.68 -0.82 5.78
C SER A 133 -11.86 -1.52 4.72
N MET A 134 -10.57 -1.19 4.66
CA MET A 134 -9.62 -1.76 3.72
C MET A 134 -8.45 -2.37 4.46
N ALA A 135 -8.00 -3.54 4.02
CA ALA A 135 -6.84 -4.22 4.56
C ALA A 135 -5.67 -4.15 3.57
N ILE A 136 -4.48 -3.90 4.10
CA ILE A 136 -3.25 -3.90 3.32
C ILE A 136 -2.65 -5.31 3.38
N ASP A 137 -2.30 -5.87 2.22
CA ASP A 137 -1.50 -7.09 2.18
C ASP A 137 -0.05 -6.73 2.53
N LYS A 138 0.33 -7.00 3.77
CA LYS A 138 1.65 -6.63 4.30
C LYS A 138 2.81 -7.29 3.55
N ASN A 139 2.57 -8.40 2.89
CA ASN A 139 3.58 -9.12 2.12
C ASN A 139 3.85 -8.48 0.75
N LYS A 140 3.02 -7.53 0.35
CA LYS A 140 3.08 -6.89 -0.96
C LYS A 140 3.42 -5.40 -0.90
N ILE A 141 3.73 -4.87 0.28
CA ILE A 141 4.09 -3.46 0.41
C ILE A 141 5.47 -3.17 -0.17
N HIS A 142 5.69 -1.90 -0.50
CA HIS A 142 6.99 -1.38 -0.93
C HIS A 142 7.33 -0.17 -0.08
N LEU A 143 8.60 0.01 0.23
CA LEU A 143 9.09 1.17 0.95
C LEU A 143 10.15 1.88 0.13
N PHE A 144 10.09 3.22 0.13
CA PHE A 144 11.01 4.06 -0.65
C PHE A 144 11.57 5.16 0.22
N ASP A 145 12.81 5.54 -0.06
CA ASP A 145 13.43 6.71 0.54
C ASP A 145 12.64 7.96 0.14
N LYS A 146 12.27 8.77 1.12
CA LYS A 146 11.42 9.94 0.87
C LYS A 146 12.09 10.98 -0.03
N GLU A 147 13.41 11.16 0.10
CA GLU A 147 14.16 12.18 -0.63
C GLU A 147 14.68 11.68 -1.98
N THR A 148 15.34 10.51 -1.98
CA THR A 148 15.94 9.95 -3.19
C THR A 148 14.97 9.16 -4.05
N GLU A 149 13.84 8.77 -3.48
CA GLU A 149 12.81 7.93 -4.10
C GLU A 149 13.30 6.52 -4.47
N LYS A 150 14.45 6.12 -3.95
CA LYS A 150 14.99 4.78 -4.18
C LYS A 150 14.31 3.75 -3.28
N ALA A 151 14.18 2.53 -3.79
CA ALA A 151 13.58 1.44 -3.03
C ALA A 151 14.42 1.10 -1.80
N ILE A 152 13.76 1.02 -0.64
CA ILE A 152 14.32 0.47 0.59
C ILE A 152 13.97 -1.02 0.66
N SER A 153 12.77 -1.36 0.22
CA SER A 153 12.26 -2.73 0.24
C SER A 153 11.26 -2.96 -0.90
#